data_9ac27bcd6ead39819563665f13f9612a
#
_entry.id   9ac27bcd6ead39819563665f13f9612a
#
_cell.length_a   1.000
_cell.length_b   1.000
_cell.length_c   1.000
_cell.angle_alpha   90.00
_cell.angle_beta   90.00
_cell.angle_gamma   90.00
#
_symmetry.space_group_name_H-M   'P 1'
#
loop_
_entity.id
_entity.type
_entity.pdbx_description
1 polymer ?
#
loop_
_entity_poly.entity_id
_entity_poly.type
_entity_poly.pdbx_seq_one_letter_code
_entity_poly.pdbx_strand_id
1 'polypeptide(L)'
;MNVSMNETSRPKKRLNTAGVWLLITALLFLFGTGSPAFAEKASADAGAVAGEAAPAWKWLGKAPLTAEQVQEILATPKGERPDPSAYLDKKYICRHLKEFRSGVSFVMGLDNYVMYVLTRKFIGREDNSCFVMPKTVCDDIAKAAKGDISVYEQALGFEPGYFKGHGGLVRIDVLDVADLHIRIPSGNEAGANAWWLPGGYTSGGVPEAITDLIPKSRILVTRLQGE
;
A
#
# COMPACT_ATOMS: atom_id res chain seq x y z
N MET A 1 33.64 1.19 66.17
CA MET A 1 32.66 2.29 66.17
C MET A 1 31.73 2.09 65.01
N ASN A 2 30.54 1.52 65.28
CA ASN A 2 29.48 1.29 64.26
C ASN A 2 28.57 2.52 64.24
N VAL A 3 28.38 3.11 63.10
CA VAL A 3 27.36 4.14 62.87
C VAL A 3 26.31 3.54 61.91
N SER A 4 25.15 3.23 62.48
CA SER A 4 23.94 2.82 61.79
C SER A 4 23.30 4.04 61.17
N MET A 5 23.04 4.03 59.82
CA MET A 5 22.22 5.03 59.18
C MET A 5 20.83 4.48 58.93
N ASN A 6 19.89 5.21 59.46
CA ASN A 6 18.46 4.97 59.47
C ASN A 6 17.83 5.27 58.12
N GLU A 7 17.21 4.29 57.48
CA GLU A 7 16.39 4.47 56.29
C GLU A 7 15.00 4.99 56.66
N THR A 8 14.73 6.23 56.31
CA THR A 8 13.39 6.82 56.40
C THR A 8 12.56 6.46 55.17
N SER A 9 11.60 5.58 55.35
CA SER A 9 10.60 5.18 54.38
C SER A 9 9.63 6.34 54.08
N ARG A 10 9.58 6.77 52.79
CA ARG A 10 8.54 7.68 52.28
C ARG A 10 7.27 6.90 51.88
N PRO A 11 6.08 7.35 52.22
CA PRO A 11 4.83 6.69 51.87
C PRO A 11 4.53 6.87 50.37
N LYS A 12 4.26 5.76 49.66
CA LYS A 12 3.73 5.75 48.27
C LYS A 12 2.28 6.23 48.29
N LYS A 13 2.02 7.41 47.73
CA LYS A 13 0.67 7.86 47.39
C LYS A 13 0.09 6.95 46.30
N ARG A 14 -0.93 6.16 46.67
CA ARG A 14 -1.80 5.45 45.72
C ARG A 14 -2.65 6.50 44.99
N LEU A 15 -2.45 6.60 43.68
CA LEU A 15 -3.36 7.34 42.78
C LEU A 15 -4.65 6.51 42.65
N ASN A 16 -5.75 7.08 43.07
CA ASN A 16 -7.10 6.51 42.98
C ASN A 16 -7.57 6.60 41.51
N THR A 17 -7.56 5.48 40.77
CA THR A 17 -8.06 5.36 39.38
C THR A 17 -9.56 5.09 39.32
N ALA A 18 -10.35 5.83 40.07
CA ALA A 18 -11.81 5.80 40.03
C ALA A 18 -12.32 7.18 39.63
N GLY A 19 -12.27 7.55 38.34
CA GLY A 19 -12.79 8.86 37.93
C GLY A 19 -12.67 9.23 36.46
N VAL A 20 -12.36 8.30 35.54
CA VAL A 20 -12.27 8.60 34.09
C VAL A 20 -13.07 7.61 33.24
N TRP A 21 -14.12 7.02 33.75
CA TRP A 21 -14.97 6.09 33.00
C TRP A 21 -16.42 6.58 32.85
N LEU A 22 -16.63 7.87 32.56
CA LEU A 22 -18.02 8.38 32.42
C LEU A 22 -18.13 9.54 31.46
N LEU A 23 -17.52 9.46 30.25
CA LEU A 23 -17.80 10.42 29.15
C LEU A 23 -17.52 9.86 27.73
N ILE A 24 -17.61 8.55 27.50
CA ILE A 24 -17.58 7.93 26.15
C ILE A 24 -18.72 6.91 26.01
N THR A 25 -19.94 7.29 26.36
CA THR A 25 -21.14 6.46 26.14
C THR A 25 -22.33 7.28 25.66
N ALA A 26 -22.11 8.21 24.73
CA ALA A 26 -23.23 8.95 24.14
C ALA A 26 -22.98 9.32 22.67
N LEU A 27 -22.29 8.48 21.86
CA LEU A 27 -22.23 8.68 20.40
C LEU A 27 -22.21 7.35 19.61
N LEU A 28 -23.01 6.37 20.06
CA LEU A 28 -23.12 5.05 19.42
C LEU A 28 -24.56 4.63 19.15
N PHE A 29 -25.42 5.59 18.73
CA PHE A 29 -26.75 5.26 18.21
C PHE A 29 -27.18 6.27 17.15
N LEU A 30 -26.58 6.25 15.98
CA LEU A 30 -27.14 6.79 14.72
C LEU A 30 -26.31 6.37 13.50
N PHE A 31 -25.99 5.08 13.35
CA PHE A 31 -25.74 4.55 12.02
C PHE A 31 -26.62 3.33 11.83
N GLY A 32 -27.64 3.60 11.07
CA GLY A 32 -28.65 2.66 10.65
C GLY A 32 -28.01 1.45 9.96
N THR A 33 -28.71 0.36 10.10
CA THR A 33 -28.60 -0.89 9.35
C THR A 33 -28.49 -0.62 7.85
N GLY A 34 -27.29 -0.41 7.35
CA GLY A 34 -26.97 -0.32 5.93
C GLY A 34 -26.76 -1.73 5.40
N SER A 35 -27.72 -2.17 4.62
CA SER A 35 -27.77 -3.42 3.84
C SER A 35 -26.46 -3.73 3.09
N PRO A 36 -26.19 -5.02 2.80
CA PRO A 36 -25.04 -5.46 2.02
C PRO A 36 -25.27 -5.24 0.50
N ALA A 37 -25.49 -3.98 0.08
CA ALA A 37 -25.70 -3.63 -1.32
C ALA A 37 -24.40 -3.26 -2.06
N PHE A 38 -23.26 -3.20 -1.36
CA PHE A 38 -21.98 -2.84 -2.00
C PHE A 38 -21.25 -4.00 -2.66
N ALA A 39 -21.57 -5.25 -2.33
CA ALA A 39 -20.91 -6.42 -2.94
C ALA A 39 -21.47 -6.78 -4.33
N GLU A 40 -22.68 -6.36 -4.65
CA GLU A 40 -23.34 -6.73 -5.92
C GLU A 40 -23.02 -5.76 -7.07
N LYS A 41 -22.51 -4.56 -6.79
CA LYS A 41 -22.20 -3.57 -7.81
C LYS A 41 -20.80 -3.72 -8.45
N ALA A 42 -19.89 -4.45 -7.79
CA ALA A 42 -18.54 -4.67 -8.33
C ALA A 42 -18.48 -5.76 -9.42
N SER A 43 -19.53 -6.59 -9.58
CA SER A 43 -19.55 -7.66 -10.60
C SER A 43 -20.36 -7.33 -11.85
N ALA A 44 -21.14 -6.23 -11.85
CA ALA A 44 -22.02 -5.90 -12.97
C ALA A 44 -21.46 -4.83 -13.92
N ASP A 45 -20.46 -4.04 -13.49
CA ASP A 45 -19.87 -2.97 -14.31
C ASP A 45 -18.52 -3.36 -14.99
N ALA A 46 -18.16 -4.63 -15.03
CA ALA A 46 -17.09 -5.15 -15.90
C ALA A 46 -17.56 -5.26 -17.38
N GLY A 47 -18.76 -4.79 -17.70
CA GLY A 47 -19.38 -4.79 -19.01
C GLY A 47 -19.39 -3.41 -19.66
N ALA A 48 -18.45 -3.20 -20.60
CA ALA A 48 -18.57 -2.28 -21.71
C ALA A 48 -18.65 -0.77 -21.41
N VAL A 49 -17.52 -0.14 -21.15
CA VAL A 49 -17.27 1.19 -21.73
C VAL A 49 -16.56 0.97 -23.06
N ALA A 50 -17.34 0.77 -24.09
CA ALA A 50 -16.85 0.75 -25.46
C ALA A 50 -16.52 2.19 -25.87
N GLY A 51 -15.25 2.47 -26.19
CA GLY A 51 -14.93 3.64 -27.01
C GLY A 51 -13.72 4.48 -26.63
N GLU A 52 -12.98 4.19 -25.57
CA GLU A 52 -11.73 4.90 -25.32
C GLU A 52 -10.54 4.04 -25.74
N ALA A 53 -9.71 4.58 -26.65
CA ALA A 53 -8.52 3.90 -27.12
C ALA A 53 -7.69 3.47 -25.92
N ALA A 54 -7.34 2.18 -25.83
CA ALA A 54 -6.51 1.67 -24.77
C ALA A 54 -5.28 2.58 -24.63
N PRO A 55 -4.96 3.00 -23.41
CA PRO A 55 -3.84 3.91 -23.17
C PRO A 55 -2.57 3.34 -23.80
N ALA A 56 -1.70 4.22 -24.31
CA ALA A 56 -0.49 3.87 -25.07
C ALA A 56 0.54 3.05 -24.27
N TRP A 57 0.38 2.88 -22.94
CA TRP A 57 1.20 1.97 -22.11
C TRP A 57 0.54 0.58 -22.09
N LYS A 58 1.20 -0.37 -22.69
CA LYS A 58 0.77 -1.78 -22.73
C LYS A 58 1.24 -2.57 -21.51
N TRP A 59 0.98 -2.11 -20.31
CA TRP A 59 1.27 -2.86 -19.09
C TRP A 59 0.01 -3.62 -18.63
N LEU A 60 -0.56 -4.41 -19.51
CA LEU A 60 -1.64 -5.32 -19.17
C LEU A 60 -1.03 -6.64 -18.68
N GLY A 61 -0.17 -6.55 -17.66
CA GLY A 61 0.34 -7.71 -16.97
C GLY A 61 -0.81 -8.39 -16.21
N LYS A 62 -0.81 -9.71 -16.21
CA LYS A 62 -1.80 -10.52 -15.51
C LYS A 62 -1.11 -11.70 -14.84
N ALA A 63 -1.47 -11.97 -13.61
CA ALA A 63 -1.07 -13.20 -12.95
C ALA A 63 -1.68 -14.44 -13.66
N PRO A 64 -0.99 -15.59 -13.66
CA PRO A 64 -1.48 -16.83 -14.24
C PRO A 64 -2.48 -17.51 -13.27
N LEU A 65 -3.51 -16.78 -12.87
CA LEU A 65 -4.56 -17.24 -11.96
C LEU A 65 -5.89 -17.25 -12.70
N THR A 66 -6.73 -18.25 -12.42
CA THR A 66 -8.11 -18.25 -12.89
C THR A 66 -8.95 -17.27 -12.07
N ALA A 67 -10.11 -16.88 -12.58
CA ALA A 67 -11.02 -16.00 -11.86
C ALA A 67 -11.46 -16.62 -10.51
N GLU A 68 -11.68 -17.92 -10.49
CA GLU A 68 -12.06 -18.69 -9.29
C GLU A 68 -10.96 -18.63 -8.23
N GLN A 69 -9.69 -18.85 -8.63
CA GLN A 69 -8.54 -18.75 -7.72
C GLN A 69 -8.40 -17.34 -7.14
N VAL A 70 -8.59 -16.31 -7.96
CA VAL A 70 -8.57 -14.92 -7.50
C VAL A 70 -9.66 -14.70 -6.46
N GLN A 71 -10.89 -15.15 -6.74
CA GLN A 71 -12.02 -14.97 -5.81
C GLN A 71 -11.83 -15.74 -4.50
N GLU A 72 -11.31 -16.96 -4.55
CA GLU A 72 -11.00 -17.75 -3.34
C GLU A 72 -9.98 -17.04 -2.43
N ILE A 73 -8.91 -16.51 -3.02
CA ILE A 73 -7.90 -15.76 -2.26
C ILE A 73 -8.48 -14.46 -1.69
N LEU A 74 -9.29 -13.73 -2.46
CA LEU A 74 -9.92 -12.50 -2.01
C LEU A 74 -10.99 -12.72 -0.93
N ALA A 75 -11.69 -13.85 -0.96
CA ALA A 75 -12.66 -14.24 0.06
C ALA A 75 -12.00 -14.61 1.40
N THR A 76 -10.71 -14.98 1.38
CA THR A 76 -9.96 -15.25 2.60
C THR A 76 -9.72 -13.95 3.37
N PRO A 77 -10.02 -13.91 4.67
CA PRO A 77 -9.80 -12.70 5.47
C PRO A 77 -8.36 -12.21 5.43
N LYS A 78 -8.18 -10.89 5.44
CA LYS A 78 -6.84 -10.29 5.57
C LYS A 78 -6.17 -10.77 6.87
N GLY A 79 -4.93 -11.19 6.78
CA GLY A 79 -4.17 -11.84 7.86
C GLY A 79 -4.12 -13.36 7.74
N GLU A 80 -5.03 -13.97 6.97
CA GLU A 80 -5.13 -15.43 6.77
C GLU A 80 -4.88 -15.85 5.31
N ARG A 81 -4.68 -14.88 4.40
CA ARG A 81 -4.44 -15.16 2.99
C ARG A 81 -3.16 -15.97 2.80
N PRO A 82 -3.16 -16.95 1.86
CA PRO A 82 -2.00 -17.79 1.64
C PRO A 82 -0.80 -16.99 1.11
N ASP A 83 0.41 -17.48 1.44
CA ASP A 83 1.64 -16.96 0.83
C ASP A 83 1.59 -17.17 -0.69
N PRO A 84 2.07 -16.21 -1.52
CA PRO A 84 2.07 -16.32 -2.97
C PRO A 84 2.72 -17.59 -3.51
N SER A 85 3.71 -18.17 -2.82
CA SER A 85 4.35 -19.44 -3.23
C SER A 85 3.43 -20.66 -3.10
N ALA A 86 2.31 -20.54 -2.38
CA ALA A 86 1.35 -21.63 -2.26
C ALA A 86 0.44 -21.79 -3.50
N TYR A 87 0.30 -20.71 -4.31
CA TYR A 87 -0.60 -20.70 -5.46
C TYR A 87 0.05 -20.21 -6.77
N LEU A 88 1.28 -19.68 -6.72
CA LEU A 88 2.04 -19.25 -7.90
C LEU A 88 3.22 -20.17 -8.16
N ASP A 89 3.45 -20.49 -9.44
CA ASP A 89 4.62 -21.26 -9.86
C ASP A 89 5.92 -20.51 -9.59
N LYS A 90 6.95 -21.23 -9.14
CA LYS A 90 8.27 -20.67 -8.82
C LYS A 90 8.90 -19.93 -10.01
N LYS A 91 8.73 -20.42 -11.23
CA LYS A 91 9.28 -19.78 -12.44
C LYS A 91 8.58 -18.45 -12.70
N TYR A 92 7.27 -18.40 -12.46
CA TYR A 92 6.50 -17.16 -12.54
C TYR A 92 7.02 -16.14 -11.51
N ILE A 93 7.12 -16.51 -10.23
CA ILE A 93 7.63 -15.63 -9.16
C ILE A 93 9.01 -15.10 -9.52
N CYS A 94 9.96 -15.97 -9.93
CA CYS A 94 11.30 -15.55 -10.31
C CYS A 94 11.31 -14.58 -11.50
N ARG A 95 10.47 -14.80 -12.51
CA ARG A 95 10.35 -13.93 -13.69
C ARG A 95 9.76 -12.58 -13.32
N HIS A 96 8.69 -12.56 -12.54
CA HIS A 96 8.04 -11.35 -12.07
C HIS A 96 9.00 -10.48 -11.25
N LEU A 97 9.67 -11.05 -10.25
CA LEU A 97 10.60 -10.32 -9.40
C LEU A 97 11.88 -9.85 -10.12
N LYS A 98 12.23 -10.46 -11.26
CA LYS A 98 13.34 -10.00 -12.08
C LYS A 98 13.14 -8.58 -12.62
N GLU A 99 11.90 -8.16 -12.86
CA GLU A 99 11.56 -6.84 -13.38
C GLU A 99 11.94 -5.71 -12.42
N PHE A 100 12.04 -6.01 -11.13
CA PHE A 100 12.35 -5.03 -10.06
C PHE A 100 13.86 -4.85 -9.80
N ARG A 101 14.73 -5.64 -10.43
CA ARG A 101 16.18 -5.65 -10.13
C ARG A 101 16.91 -4.38 -10.55
N SER A 102 16.40 -3.65 -11.53
CA SER A 102 16.98 -2.40 -12.02
C SER A 102 16.58 -1.17 -11.22
N GLY A 103 15.87 -1.36 -10.11
CA GLY A 103 15.33 -0.32 -9.25
C GLY A 103 13.82 -0.40 -9.16
N VAL A 104 13.30 0.22 -8.13
CA VAL A 104 11.86 0.30 -7.87
C VAL A 104 11.40 1.74 -7.74
N SER A 105 10.13 1.95 -7.99
CA SER A 105 9.46 3.23 -7.79
C SER A 105 8.14 3.01 -7.07
N PHE A 106 7.70 4.04 -6.36
CA PHE A 106 6.32 4.16 -5.90
C PHE A 106 5.88 5.61 -5.96
N VAL A 107 4.58 5.81 -5.96
CA VAL A 107 3.98 7.14 -5.98
C VAL A 107 3.01 7.31 -4.84
N MET A 108 2.85 8.54 -4.37
CA MET A 108 1.92 8.88 -3.29
C MET A 108 1.44 10.32 -3.44
N GLY A 109 0.37 10.67 -2.74
CA GLY A 109 -0.06 12.05 -2.60
C GLY A 109 0.96 12.91 -1.86
N LEU A 110 0.98 14.19 -2.14
CA LEU A 110 1.93 15.14 -1.50
C LEU A 110 1.74 15.20 0.02
N ASP A 111 0.52 15.19 0.49
CA ASP A 111 0.19 15.17 1.93
C ASP A 111 0.78 13.93 2.63
N ASN A 112 0.62 12.75 2.01
CA ASN A 112 1.21 11.50 2.51
C ASN A 112 2.73 11.54 2.50
N TYR A 113 3.35 12.14 1.47
CA TYR A 113 4.80 12.35 1.42
C TYR A 113 5.28 13.23 2.59
N VAL A 114 4.61 14.34 2.84
CA VAL A 114 4.95 15.23 3.96
C VAL A 114 4.80 14.50 5.31
N MET A 115 3.71 13.78 5.48
CA MET A 115 3.39 13.12 6.76
C MET A 115 4.28 11.90 7.03
N TYR A 116 4.53 11.05 6.02
CA TYR A 116 5.13 9.73 6.23
C TYR A 116 6.57 9.59 5.73
N VAL A 117 7.05 10.49 4.85
CA VAL A 117 8.41 10.40 4.29
C VAL A 117 9.34 11.45 4.89
N LEU A 118 8.91 12.72 4.94
CA LEU A 118 9.78 13.79 5.43
C LEU A 118 10.20 13.60 6.89
N THR A 119 9.31 13.10 7.72
CA THR A 119 9.48 12.99 9.18
C THR A 119 10.15 11.68 9.64
N ARG A 120 10.28 10.68 8.75
CA ARG A 120 10.77 9.34 9.11
C ARG A 120 12.18 9.06 8.56
N LYS A 121 12.91 8.15 9.21
CA LYS A 121 14.21 7.64 8.74
C LYS A 121 14.06 6.55 7.69
N PHE A 122 12.96 5.80 7.75
CA PHE A 122 12.62 4.71 6.86
C PHE A 122 11.22 4.94 6.26
N ILE A 123 11.03 4.45 5.06
CA ILE A 123 9.77 4.50 4.34
C ILE A 123 9.19 3.09 4.29
N GLY A 124 7.90 3.00 4.48
CA GLY A 124 7.14 1.76 4.55
C GLY A 124 6.22 1.77 5.75
N ARG A 125 5.61 0.63 6.03
CA ARG A 125 4.61 0.44 7.07
C ARG A 125 5.19 -0.32 8.26
N GLU A 126 4.45 -0.36 9.37
CA GLU A 126 4.90 -0.99 10.63
C GLU A 126 5.13 -2.50 10.50
N ASP A 127 4.50 -3.14 9.53
CA ASP A 127 4.68 -4.55 9.19
C ASP A 127 5.91 -4.83 8.29
N ASN A 128 6.84 -3.89 8.20
CA ASN A 128 8.02 -3.98 7.36
C ASN A 128 7.69 -4.17 5.87
N SER A 129 6.68 -3.48 5.36
CA SER A 129 6.29 -3.54 3.95
C SER A 129 6.23 -2.17 3.29
N CYS A 130 6.68 -2.11 2.02
CA CYS A 130 6.50 -0.96 1.14
C CYS A 130 6.11 -1.47 -0.25
N PHE A 131 4.94 -1.09 -0.74
CA PHE A 131 4.46 -1.45 -2.07
C PHE A 131 5.21 -0.65 -3.14
N VAL A 132 5.69 -1.35 -4.16
CA VAL A 132 6.54 -0.78 -5.22
C VAL A 132 6.20 -1.38 -6.59
N MET A 133 6.53 -0.63 -7.66
CA MET A 133 6.54 -1.10 -9.04
C MET A 133 7.97 -1.08 -9.60
N PRO A 134 8.27 -1.76 -10.72
CA PRO A 134 9.57 -1.62 -11.40
C PRO A 134 9.79 -0.16 -11.80
N LYS A 135 10.99 0.36 -11.58
CA LYS A 135 11.33 1.75 -11.96
C LYS A 135 11.13 1.99 -13.46
N THR A 136 11.49 1.03 -14.31
CA THR A 136 11.30 1.12 -15.77
C THR A 136 9.84 1.31 -16.15
N VAL A 137 8.92 0.62 -15.47
CA VAL A 137 7.47 0.76 -15.67
C VAL A 137 7.01 2.15 -15.26
N CYS A 138 7.47 2.65 -14.11
CA CYS A 138 7.17 4.02 -13.67
C CYS A 138 7.70 5.06 -14.65
N ASP A 139 8.88 4.84 -15.25
CA ASP A 139 9.44 5.71 -16.31
C ASP A 139 8.55 5.73 -17.56
N ASP A 140 8.00 4.58 -17.95
CA ASP A 140 7.12 4.51 -19.12
C ASP A 140 5.74 5.15 -18.85
N ILE A 141 5.20 4.99 -17.64
CA ILE A 141 4.00 5.73 -17.20
C ILE A 141 4.27 7.23 -17.27
N ALA A 142 5.42 7.70 -16.76
CA ALA A 142 5.79 9.10 -16.80
C ALA A 142 5.88 9.66 -18.23
N LYS A 143 6.46 8.90 -19.16
CA LYS A 143 6.50 9.27 -20.60
C LYS A 143 5.11 9.36 -21.23
N ALA A 144 4.23 8.42 -20.88
CA ALA A 144 2.86 8.41 -21.39
C ALA A 144 2.02 9.55 -20.81
N ALA A 145 2.22 9.83 -19.52
CA ALA A 145 1.49 10.86 -18.78
C ALA A 145 1.76 12.27 -19.27
N LYS A 146 2.98 12.59 -19.72
CA LYS A 146 3.36 13.95 -20.19
C LYS A 146 2.94 15.07 -19.23
N GLY A 147 2.91 14.78 -17.92
CA GLY A 147 2.48 15.71 -16.88
C GLY A 147 1.05 15.46 -16.38
N ASP A 148 0.22 14.72 -17.09
CA ASP A 148 -1.12 14.36 -16.64
C ASP A 148 -1.06 13.27 -15.55
N ILE A 149 -1.37 13.65 -14.32
CA ILE A 149 -1.35 12.73 -13.16
C ILE A 149 -2.47 11.70 -13.18
N SER A 150 -3.55 11.92 -13.94
CA SER A 150 -4.67 10.97 -14.06
C SER A 150 -4.22 9.65 -14.71
N VAL A 151 -3.19 9.70 -15.53
CA VAL A 151 -2.56 8.52 -16.14
C VAL A 151 -1.98 7.58 -15.09
N TYR A 152 -1.40 8.12 -14.02
CA TYR A 152 -0.93 7.29 -12.90
C TYR A 152 -2.09 6.68 -12.12
N GLU A 153 -3.18 7.44 -11.92
CA GLU A 153 -4.38 6.94 -11.25
C GLU A 153 -4.93 5.72 -11.99
N GLN A 154 -5.08 5.82 -13.29
CA GLN A 154 -5.58 4.74 -14.14
C GLN A 154 -4.62 3.53 -14.15
N ALA A 155 -3.31 3.75 -14.34
CA ALA A 155 -2.32 2.68 -14.39
C ALA A 155 -2.23 1.90 -13.08
N LEU A 156 -2.39 2.57 -11.94
CA LEU A 156 -2.25 1.99 -10.61
C LEU A 156 -3.59 1.56 -9.99
N GLY A 157 -4.71 1.84 -10.67
CA GLY A 157 -6.04 1.48 -10.19
C GLY A 157 -6.53 2.34 -9.05
N PHE A 158 -6.15 3.62 -9.02
CA PHE A 158 -6.71 4.61 -8.11
C PHE A 158 -8.00 5.21 -8.66
N GLU A 159 -8.83 5.74 -7.78
CA GLU A 159 -9.99 6.52 -8.17
C GLU A 159 -9.59 7.81 -8.90
N PRO A 160 -10.35 8.24 -9.92
CA PRO A 160 -10.08 9.49 -10.62
C PRO A 160 -10.04 10.69 -9.67
N GLY A 161 -9.00 11.51 -9.78
CA GLY A 161 -8.80 12.69 -8.93
C GLY A 161 -8.15 12.41 -7.58
N TYR A 162 -7.75 11.16 -7.30
CA TYR A 162 -7.09 10.78 -6.06
C TYR A 162 -5.89 11.67 -5.75
N PHE A 163 -4.90 11.78 -6.64
CA PHE A 163 -3.72 12.58 -6.40
C PHE A 163 -4.00 14.08 -6.33
N LYS A 164 -5.00 14.57 -7.09
CA LYS A 164 -5.44 15.97 -6.98
C LYS A 164 -6.01 16.26 -5.59
N GLY A 165 -6.81 15.36 -5.04
CA GLY A 165 -7.34 15.45 -3.67
C GLY A 165 -6.25 15.43 -2.60
N HIS A 166 -5.10 14.86 -2.89
CA HIS A 166 -3.92 14.74 -2.01
C HIS A 166 -2.82 15.77 -2.28
N GLY A 167 -3.13 16.89 -2.93
CA GLY A 167 -2.21 18.00 -3.18
C GLY A 167 -1.18 17.76 -4.29
N GLY A 168 -1.42 16.78 -5.16
CA GLY A 168 -0.54 16.39 -6.25
C GLY A 168 0.17 15.06 -6.00
N LEU A 169 0.96 14.62 -6.98
CA LEU A 169 1.67 13.36 -6.98
C LEU A 169 3.17 13.56 -6.67
N VAL A 170 3.69 12.73 -5.78
CA VAL A 170 5.13 12.59 -5.53
C VAL A 170 5.57 11.21 -5.97
N ARG A 171 6.56 11.16 -6.86
CA ARG A 171 7.26 9.95 -7.26
C ARG A 171 8.50 9.76 -6.42
N ILE A 172 8.75 8.55 -5.98
CA ILE A 172 9.95 8.15 -5.23
C ILE A 172 10.60 6.97 -5.94
N ASP A 173 11.87 7.13 -6.29
CA ASP A 173 12.69 6.11 -6.93
C ASP A 173 13.75 5.58 -5.98
N VAL A 174 14.03 4.27 -6.05
CA VAL A 174 15.09 3.57 -5.34
C VAL A 174 15.89 2.77 -6.33
N LEU A 175 17.15 3.15 -6.55
CA LEU A 175 18.01 2.50 -7.57
C LEU A 175 18.71 1.27 -7.02
N ASP A 176 19.15 1.33 -5.76
CA ASP A 176 19.79 0.21 -5.08
C ASP A 176 18.75 -0.57 -4.25
N VAL A 177 18.46 -1.77 -4.73
CA VAL A 177 17.43 -2.65 -4.16
C VAL A 177 18.01 -3.94 -3.56
N ALA A 178 19.34 -4.06 -3.47
CA ALA A 178 20.02 -5.32 -3.17
C ALA A 178 19.54 -5.99 -1.88
N ASP A 179 19.33 -5.23 -0.80
CA ASP A 179 18.99 -5.76 0.52
C ASP A 179 17.51 -5.52 0.89
N LEU A 180 16.66 -5.20 -0.06
CA LEU A 180 15.27 -4.83 0.22
C LEU A 180 14.29 -6.00 0.24
N HIS A 181 14.75 -7.25 0.08
CA HIS A 181 13.93 -8.47 0.10
C HIS A 181 12.63 -8.36 -0.70
N ILE A 182 12.77 -8.07 -2.01
CA ILE A 182 11.63 -7.88 -2.91
C ILE A 182 10.85 -9.18 -3.03
N ARG A 183 9.52 -9.11 -2.83
CA ARG A 183 8.62 -10.26 -2.86
C ARG A 183 7.24 -9.88 -3.38
N ILE A 184 6.46 -10.86 -3.88
CA ILE A 184 5.07 -10.65 -4.26
C ILE A 184 4.24 -10.46 -2.99
N PRO A 185 3.34 -9.45 -2.93
CA PRO A 185 2.48 -9.25 -1.76
C PRO A 185 1.45 -10.38 -1.60
N SER A 186 1.22 -10.79 -0.37
CA SER A 186 0.21 -11.81 -0.01
C SER A 186 -1.20 -11.22 0.15
N GLY A 187 -1.29 -9.90 0.27
CA GLY A 187 -2.52 -9.20 0.63
C GLY A 187 -2.77 -9.09 2.13
N ASN A 188 -1.87 -9.66 2.96
CA ASN A 188 -1.93 -9.53 4.42
C ASN A 188 -1.25 -8.24 4.92
N GLU A 189 -0.43 -7.64 4.09
CA GLU A 189 0.35 -6.46 4.43
C GLU A 189 -0.55 -5.26 4.75
N ALA A 190 -0.13 -4.41 5.69
CA ALA A 190 -0.89 -3.24 6.12
C ALA A 190 -1.28 -2.32 4.96
N GLY A 191 -0.45 -2.28 3.89
CA GLY A 191 -0.70 -1.51 2.68
C GLY A 191 -1.71 -2.10 1.70
N ALA A 192 -2.02 -3.40 1.79
CA ALA A 192 -3.02 -4.02 0.93
C ALA A 192 -4.41 -3.48 1.28
N ASN A 193 -5.04 -2.80 0.34
CA ASN A 193 -6.37 -2.20 0.44
C ASN A 193 -7.42 -3.07 -0.29
N ALA A 194 -8.63 -2.55 -0.43
CA ALA A 194 -9.73 -3.23 -1.13
C ALA A 194 -9.46 -3.48 -2.63
N TRP A 195 -8.51 -2.76 -3.24
CA TRP A 195 -8.13 -2.86 -4.64
C TRP A 195 -6.97 -3.82 -4.90
N TRP A 196 -6.38 -4.39 -3.83
CA TRP A 196 -5.31 -5.36 -3.97
C TRP A 196 -5.78 -6.61 -4.69
N LEU A 197 -4.96 -7.09 -5.63
CA LEU A 197 -5.20 -8.33 -6.36
C LEU A 197 -4.06 -9.34 -6.10
N PRO A 198 -4.35 -10.65 -6.00
CA PRO A 198 -3.32 -11.66 -5.88
C PRO A 198 -2.53 -11.81 -7.17
N GLY A 199 -1.23 -12.12 -7.02
CA GLY A 199 -0.36 -12.43 -8.15
C GLY A 199 0.61 -11.34 -8.58
N GLY A 200 0.65 -10.19 -7.86
CA GLY A 200 1.69 -9.18 -8.05
C GLY A 200 1.42 -8.19 -9.18
N TYR A 201 0.15 -7.83 -9.39
CA TYR A 201 -0.26 -6.75 -10.31
C TYR A 201 -1.30 -5.87 -9.65
N THR A 202 -1.25 -4.57 -9.95
CA THR A 202 -2.35 -3.65 -9.64
C THR A 202 -3.57 -3.96 -10.49
N SER A 203 -4.73 -3.42 -10.15
CA SER A 203 -5.95 -3.53 -10.97
C SER A 203 -5.79 -2.92 -12.37
N GLY A 204 -4.88 -1.95 -12.53
CA GLY A 204 -4.50 -1.39 -13.84
C GLY A 204 -3.44 -2.20 -14.59
N GLY A 205 -3.02 -3.36 -14.08
CA GLY A 205 -2.09 -4.27 -14.75
C GLY A 205 -0.61 -3.91 -14.61
N VAL A 206 -0.26 -2.99 -13.73
CA VAL A 206 1.14 -2.63 -13.41
C VAL A 206 1.75 -3.70 -12.50
N PRO A 207 2.97 -4.22 -12.80
CA PRO A 207 3.67 -5.14 -11.91
C PRO A 207 3.86 -4.53 -10.52
N GLU A 208 3.49 -5.28 -9.49
CA GLU A 208 3.55 -4.86 -8.10
C GLU A 208 4.35 -5.85 -7.25
N ALA A 209 5.15 -5.34 -6.34
CA ALA A 209 5.87 -6.10 -5.33
C ALA A 209 5.88 -5.33 -4.01
N ILE A 210 6.36 -5.96 -2.96
CA ILE A 210 6.70 -5.30 -1.70
C ILE A 210 8.18 -5.45 -1.42
N THR A 211 8.72 -4.45 -0.73
CA THR A 211 10.08 -4.47 -0.16
C THR A 211 9.98 -4.39 1.35
N ASP A 212 11.10 -4.66 2.04
CA ASP A 212 11.29 -4.21 3.42
C ASP A 212 11.34 -2.68 3.49
N LEU A 213 11.40 -2.13 4.72
CA LEU A 213 11.52 -0.69 4.94
C LEU A 213 12.70 -0.11 4.16
N ILE A 214 12.45 0.95 3.42
CA ILE A 214 13.43 1.62 2.57
C ILE A 214 14.11 2.74 3.36
N PRO A 215 15.44 2.73 3.53
CA PRO A 215 16.15 3.85 4.15
C PRO A 215 15.96 5.13 3.34
N LYS A 216 15.60 6.24 4.02
CA LYS A 216 15.39 7.55 3.37
C LYS A 216 16.63 8.04 2.60
N SER A 217 17.82 7.60 2.98
CA SER A 217 19.06 7.93 2.26
C SER A 217 19.19 7.30 0.87
N ARG A 218 18.35 6.32 0.53
CA ARG A 218 18.39 5.60 -0.77
C ARG A 218 17.36 6.12 -1.78
N ILE A 219 16.56 7.13 -1.44
CA ILE A 219 15.48 7.59 -2.31
C ILE A 219 15.88 8.80 -3.14
N LEU A 220 15.34 8.85 -4.36
CA LEU A 220 15.28 10.04 -5.20
C LEU A 220 13.81 10.47 -5.29
N VAL A 221 13.55 11.75 -5.08
CA VAL A 221 12.17 12.28 -5.01
C VAL A 221 11.94 13.24 -6.16
N THR A 222 10.84 13.03 -6.88
CA THR A 222 10.37 13.92 -7.94
C THR A 222 8.93 14.32 -7.65
N ARG A 223 8.65 15.61 -7.60
CA ARG A 223 7.27 16.12 -7.50
C ARG A 223 6.72 16.31 -8.90
N LEU A 224 5.58 15.73 -9.17
CA LEU A 224 4.81 15.94 -10.38
C LEU A 224 3.62 16.84 -10.01
N GLN A 225 3.68 18.09 -10.49
CA GLN A 225 2.56 19.02 -10.35
C GLN A 225 1.59 18.69 -11.47
N GLY A 226 0.38 18.26 -11.13
CA GLY A 226 -0.72 18.24 -12.08
C GLY A 226 -1.12 19.69 -12.37
N GLU A 227 -1.29 20.00 -13.65
CA GLU A 227 -1.91 21.26 -14.08
C GLU A 227 -3.37 21.33 -13.65
#